data_14ea900b62b1b96ef5affea919d940f3
#
_entry.id   14ea900b62b1b96ef5affea919d940f3
#
_cell.length_a   1.000
_cell.length_b   1.000
_cell.length_c   1.000
_cell.angle_alpha   90.00
_cell.angle_beta   90.00
_cell.angle_gamma   90.00
#
_symmetry.space_group_name_H-M   'P 1'
#
loop_
_entity.id
_entity.type
_entity.pdbx_description
1 polymer ?
#
loop_
_entity_poly.entity_id
_entity_poly.type
_entity_poly.pdbx_seq_one_letter_code
_entity_poly.pdbx_strand_id
1 'polypeptide(L)'
;MRKLLNASSWLFAVCAVFAMQTAFAADATPAWHADLTEVRQMAGMIPGPRPLRVNVIKVAESRRTKNFAVKGLPAEPSVQARTAYQIVYADGTVMVDTGMDLDTHRFFGRGVEEPYFPEAQARVEKALQKAKAIIVTHEHGDHVGGLIRSGHFAELAPKAVLTRAQLDTLLNAPQIPELKPTTDVTSRLQIIDYNRYMAFAPGTVLIKAPGHTPGSQMVYVTLQSGKELLLAGDVAWHMDAVRLNRPKDAPWIKEPAELMTAELDWLNGLSRSENNLSIVISHDEEQRRAYIEQGVLGDGFE
;
A
#
# COMPACT_ATOMS: atom_id res chain seq x y z
N MET A 1 61.09 14.14 78.79
CA MET A 1 59.69 14.21 79.31
C MET A 1 58.76 13.64 78.25
N ARG A 2 58.04 12.65 78.62
CA ARG A 2 57.11 11.82 77.78
C ARG A 2 55.90 12.61 77.31
N LYS A 3 55.44 12.37 76.14
CA LYS A 3 54.01 12.25 75.84
C LYS A 3 53.77 11.34 74.66
N LEU A 4 52.94 10.32 74.95
CA LEU A 4 52.38 9.34 74.08
C LEU A 4 51.38 9.96 73.11
N LEU A 5 51.36 9.56 71.87
CA LEU A 5 50.31 9.85 70.90
C LEU A 5 49.63 8.52 70.48
N ASN A 6 48.35 8.42 70.80
CA ASN A 6 47.47 7.33 70.39
C ASN A 6 47.18 7.42 68.90
N ALA A 7 47.31 6.34 68.21
CA ALA A 7 46.86 6.12 66.85
C ALA A 7 45.40 5.62 66.85
N SER A 8 44.50 6.37 66.32
CA SER A 8 43.11 5.96 66.09
C SER A 8 43.00 5.47 64.64
N SER A 9 42.77 4.18 64.48
CA SER A 9 42.48 3.51 63.20
C SER A 9 41.06 3.79 62.72
N TRP A 10 40.89 4.40 61.59
CA TRP A 10 39.62 4.53 60.92
C TRP A 10 39.52 3.43 59.83
N LEU A 11 38.60 2.48 60.03
CA LEU A 11 38.17 1.54 59.01
C LEU A 11 37.25 2.27 58.03
N PHE A 12 37.67 2.40 56.77
CA PHE A 12 36.76 2.77 55.69
C PHE A 12 36.11 1.49 55.18
N ALA A 13 34.78 1.36 55.48
CA ALA A 13 33.95 0.40 54.80
C ALA A 13 33.61 0.88 53.40
N VAL A 14 34.15 0.25 52.38
CA VAL A 14 33.80 0.49 50.95
C VAL A 14 32.50 -0.30 50.70
N CYS A 15 31.35 0.36 50.69
CA CYS A 15 30.11 -0.19 50.17
C CYS A 15 30.20 -0.20 48.60
N ALA A 16 30.47 -1.38 48.02
CA ALA A 16 30.30 -1.60 46.60
C ALA A 16 28.81 -1.65 46.26
N VAL A 17 28.27 -0.57 45.72
CA VAL A 17 26.94 -0.54 45.10
C VAL A 17 27.02 -1.22 43.74
N PHE A 18 26.58 -2.49 43.67
CA PHE A 18 26.31 -3.14 42.43
C PHE A 18 25.08 -2.49 41.79
N ALA A 19 25.29 -1.58 40.85
CA ALA A 19 24.25 -1.12 39.95
C ALA A 19 23.92 -2.27 39.00
N MET A 20 22.84 -3.00 39.28
CA MET A 20 22.20 -3.88 38.28
C MET A 20 21.64 -2.98 37.18
N GLN A 21 22.36 -2.85 36.07
CA GLN A 21 21.81 -2.37 34.82
C GLN A 21 20.87 -3.45 34.29
N THR A 22 19.58 -3.31 34.59
CA THR A 22 18.54 -3.99 33.81
C THR A 22 18.60 -3.42 32.40
N ALA A 23 19.26 -4.13 31.50
CA ALA A 23 19.11 -3.89 30.06
C ALA A 23 17.64 -4.14 29.75
N PHE A 24 16.86 -3.05 29.57
CA PHE A 24 15.60 -3.15 28.86
C PHE A 24 15.95 -3.65 27.46
N ALA A 25 15.63 -4.91 27.18
CA ALA A 25 15.59 -5.38 25.83
C ALA A 25 14.67 -4.39 25.08
N ALA A 26 15.22 -3.69 24.10
CA ALA A 26 14.40 -2.94 23.18
C ALA A 26 13.40 -3.93 22.62
N ASP A 27 12.11 -3.72 22.89
CA ASP A 27 11.05 -4.51 22.30
C ASP A 27 11.28 -4.47 20.79
N ALA A 28 11.73 -5.60 20.23
CA ALA A 28 11.86 -5.73 18.79
C ALA A 28 10.46 -5.46 18.23
N THR A 29 10.35 -4.43 17.40
CA THR A 29 9.09 -4.13 16.70
C THR A 29 8.62 -5.44 16.09
N PRO A 30 7.39 -5.91 16.38
CA PRO A 30 6.94 -7.20 15.86
C PRO A 30 7.15 -7.23 14.36
N ALA A 31 7.80 -8.28 13.86
CA ALA A 31 7.97 -8.46 12.42
C ALA A 31 6.58 -8.39 11.78
N TRP A 32 6.46 -7.67 10.66
CA TRP A 32 5.19 -7.58 9.93
C TRP A 32 4.69 -9.00 9.61
N HIS A 33 3.43 -9.24 9.86
CA HIS A 33 2.79 -10.49 9.46
C HIS A 33 1.30 -10.25 9.20
N ALA A 34 0.72 -11.02 8.29
CA ALA A 34 -0.72 -11.06 8.06
C ALA A 34 -1.22 -12.50 8.08
N ASP A 35 -2.46 -12.66 8.52
CA ASP A 35 -3.18 -13.94 8.57
C ASP A 35 -4.46 -13.83 7.75
N LEU A 36 -4.58 -14.64 6.70
CA LEU A 36 -5.75 -14.63 5.82
C LEU A 36 -7.03 -15.08 6.54
N THR A 37 -6.92 -15.92 7.58
CA THR A 37 -8.07 -16.32 8.38
C THR A 37 -8.66 -15.13 9.13
N GLU A 38 -7.79 -14.32 9.76
CA GLU A 38 -8.21 -13.06 10.40
C GLU A 38 -8.82 -12.09 9.39
N VAL A 39 -8.21 -11.94 8.20
CA VAL A 39 -8.73 -11.08 7.12
C VAL A 39 -10.12 -11.53 6.67
N ARG A 40 -10.35 -12.83 6.49
CA ARG A 40 -11.66 -13.40 6.14
C ARG A 40 -12.70 -13.17 7.24
N GLN A 41 -12.32 -13.26 8.51
CA GLN A 41 -13.19 -12.93 9.64
C GLN A 41 -13.57 -11.43 9.61
N MET A 42 -12.59 -10.54 9.41
CA MET A 42 -12.82 -9.11 9.29
C MET A 42 -13.76 -8.75 8.13
N ALA A 43 -13.65 -9.44 6.99
CA ALA A 43 -14.53 -9.25 5.83
C ALA A 43 -16.01 -9.58 6.13
N GLY A 44 -16.27 -10.41 7.13
CA GLY A 44 -17.61 -10.74 7.62
C GLY A 44 -18.16 -9.78 8.69
N MET A 45 -17.38 -8.86 9.21
CA MET A 45 -17.80 -8.03 10.36
C MET A 45 -18.81 -6.94 10.00
N ILE A 46 -18.73 -6.37 8.79
CA ILE A 46 -19.70 -5.37 8.34
C ILE A 46 -20.86 -6.08 7.64
N PRO A 47 -22.09 -5.97 8.16
CA PRO A 47 -23.25 -6.60 7.53
C PRO A 47 -23.64 -5.89 6.24
N GLY A 48 -24.13 -6.66 5.27
CA GLY A 48 -24.63 -6.14 4.00
C GLY A 48 -24.22 -7.00 2.81
N PRO A 49 -24.77 -6.68 1.61
CA PRO A 49 -24.40 -7.38 0.39
C PRO A 49 -22.92 -7.20 0.07
N ARG A 50 -22.23 -8.31 -0.24
CA ARG A 50 -20.86 -8.31 -0.71
C ARG A 50 -20.77 -7.71 -2.12
N PRO A 51 -19.56 -7.28 -2.55
CA PRO A 51 -19.35 -6.79 -3.91
C PRO A 51 -19.71 -7.85 -4.96
N LEU A 52 -20.19 -7.37 -6.10
CA LEU A 52 -20.51 -8.22 -7.25
C LEU A 52 -19.26 -8.55 -8.08
N ARG A 53 -18.35 -7.56 -8.24
CA ARG A 53 -17.12 -7.67 -9.02
C ARG A 53 -16.13 -6.56 -8.67
N VAL A 54 -14.92 -6.72 -9.16
CA VAL A 54 -13.88 -5.67 -9.21
C VAL A 54 -13.56 -5.39 -10.67
N ASN A 55 -13.65 -4.14 -11.06
CA ASN A 55 -13.27 -3.66 -12.38
C ASN A 55 -11.90 -2.98 -12.34
N VAL A 56 -11.21 -2.92 -13.49
CA VAL A 56 -9.92 -2.24 -13.65
C VAL A 56 -9.92 -1.34 -14.86
N ILE A 57 -9.26 -0.18 -14.75
CA ILE A 57 -8.91 0.69 -15.88
C ILE A 57 -7.41 0.94 -15.86
N LYS A 58 -6.78 0.88 -17.04
CA LYS A 58 -5.40 1.32 -17.27
C LYS A 58 -5.42 2.74 -17.80
N VAL A 59 -4.77 3.67 -17.11
CA VAL A 59 -4.70 5.10 -17.50
C VAL A 59 -3.40 5.48 -18.18
N ALA A 60 -2.34 4.69 -18.00
CA ALA A 60 -1.05 4.92 -18.63
C ALA A 60 -0.18 3.65 -18.64
N GLU A 61 0.96 3.73 -19.31
CA GLU A 61 1.98 2.69 -19.34
C GLU A 61 3.36 3.29 -19.06
N SER A 62 4.18 2.57 -18.28
CA SER A 62 5.61 2.82 -18.23
C SER A 62 6.34 1.63 -18.82
N ARG A 63 7.18 1.92 -19.82
CA ARG A 63 7.98 0.90 -20.50
C ARG A 63 9.30 0.71 -19.77
N ARG A 64 9.48 -0.45 -19.20
CA ARG A 64 10.64 -0.80 -18.36
C ARG A 64 11.19 -2.15 -18.82
N THR A 65 12.08 -2.72 -18.02
CA THR A 65 12.56 -4.09 -18.21
C THR A 65 12.19 -4.92 -16.98
N LYS A 66 11.97 -6.21 -17.19
CA LYS A 66 11.44 -7.14 -16.18
C LYS A 66 12.31 -7.25 -14.94
N ASN A 67 13.65 -7.12 -15.11
CA ASN A 67 14.59 -7.15 -13.98
C ASN A 67 14.35 -6.04 -12.94
N PHE A 68 13.74 -4.90 -13.30
CA PHE A 68 13.38 -3.87 -12.31
C PHE A 68 12.20 -4.30 -11.42
N ALA A 69 11.27 -5.04 -11.99
CA ALA A 69 10.13 -5.55 -11.25
C ALA A 69 10.43 -6.84 -10.49
N VAL A 70 11.45 -7.61 -10.94
CA VAL A 70 11.78 -8.92 -10.36
C VAL A 70 13.30 -9.10 -10.38
N LYS A 71 13.91 -9.04 -9.23
CA LYS A 71 15.36 -9.18 -9.06
C LYS A 71 15.90 -10.44 -9.71
N GLY A 72 16.93 -10.27 -10.52
CA GLY A 72 17.66 -11.39 -11.15
C GLY A 72 16.99 -12.02 -12.36
N LEU A 73 15.89 -11.44 -12.88
CA LEU A 73 15.39 -11.80 -14.19
C LEU A 73 16.17 -11.07 -15.30
N PRO A 74 16.11 -11.56 -16.55
CA PRO A 74 16.69 -10.86 -17.69
C PRO A 74 16.07 -9.48 -17.89
N ALA A 75 16.83 -8.56 -18.52
CA ALA A 75 16.37 -7.22 -18.86
C ALA A 75 15.49 -7.23 -20.14
N GLU A 76 14.46 -8.06 -20.13
CA GLU A 76 13.46 -8.14 -21.20
C GLU A 76 12.46 -6.98 -21.11
N PRO A 77 11.96 -6.45 -22.25
CA PRO A 77 10.93 -5.41 -22.23
C PRO A 77 9.70 -5.85 -21.43
N SER A 78 9.21 -4.95 -20.60
CA SER A 78 8.02 -5.16 -19.77
C SER A 78 7.21 -3.87 -19.72
N VAL A 79 5.90 -3.99 -19.77
CA VAL A 79 4.97 -2.87 -19.60
C VAL A 79 4.48 -2.86 -18.17
N GLN A 80 4.72 -1.77 -17.46
CA GLN A 80 4.10 -1.48 -16.19
C GLN A 80 2.83 -0.68 -16.43
N ALA A 81 1.66 -1.30 -16.27
CA ALA A 81 0.38 -0.62 -16.31
C ALA A 81 0.24 0.37 -15.15
N ARG A 82 -0.43 1.50 -15.39
CA ARG A 82 -0.86 2.41 -14.33
C ARG A 82 -2.38 2.29 -14.23
N THR A 83 -2.85 1.75 -13.11
CA THR A 83 -4.23 1.26 -12.98
C THR A 83 -4.98 1.92 -11.83
N ALA A 84 -6.29 1.97 -11.97
CA ALA A 84 -7.23 2.20 -10.88
C ALA A 84 -8.29 1.11 -10.89
N TYR A 85 -8.92 0.85 -9.74
CA TYR A 85 -9.90 -0.22 -9.59
C TYR A 85 -11.23 0.31 -9.06
N GLN A 86 -12.29 -0.40 -9.38
CA GLN A 86 -13.65 -0.11 -8.92
C GLN A 86 -14.26 -1.38 -8.33
N ILE A 87 -14.55 -1.36 -7.03
CA ILE A 87 -15.31 -2.40 -6.35
C ILE A 87 -16.80 -2.08 -6.52
N VAL A 88 -17.54 -2.95 -7.19
CA VAL A 88 -18.95 -2.74 -7.54
C VAL A 88 -19.86 -3.48 -6.58
N TYR A 89 -20.69 -2.75 -5.86
CA TYR A 89 -21.78 -3.25 -5.02
C TYR A 89 -23.12 -3.06 -5.73
N ALA A 90 -24.17 -3.73 -5.26
CA ALA A 90 -25.51 -3.56 -5.82
C ALA A 90 -26.06 -2.13 -5.69
N ASP A 91 -25.57 -1.36 -4.74
CA ASP A 91 -26.07 -0.03 -4.36
C ASP A 91 -25.04 1.10 -4.58
N GLY A 92 -23.96 0.83 -5.28
CA GLY A 92 -22.91 1.83 -5.60
C GLY A 92 -21.50 1.23 -5.69
N THR A 93 -20.52 2.10 -5.71
CA THR A 93 -19.11 1.70 -5.94
C THR A 93 -18.17 2.26 -4.88
N VAL A 94 -17.05 1.56 -4.68
CA VAL A 94 -15.87 2.04 -3.96
C VAL A 94 -14.69 2.03 -4.93
N MET A 95 -13.98 3.15 -5.03
CA MET A 95 -12.78 3.23 -5.85
C MET A 95 -11.55 2.83 -5.04
N VAL A 96 -10.60 2.18 -5.70
CA VAL A 96 -9.26 1.90 -5.16
C VAL A 96 -8.24 2.46 -6.13
N ASP A 97 -7.45 3.41 -5.65
CA ASP A 97 -6.55 4.27 -6.41
C ASP A 97 -7.26 5.18 -7.41
N THR A 98 -6.56 6.17 -7.91
CA THR A 98 -7.18 7.29 -8.62
C THR A 98 -6.54 7.59 -9.97
N GLY A 99 -5.51 6.81 -10.35
CA GLY A 99 -4.71 7.14 -11.51
C GLY A 99 -3.91 8.44 -11.29
N MET A 100 -3.66 9.18 -12.37
CA MET A 100 -2.86 10.41 -12.33
C MET A 100 -3.13 11.30 -13.54
N ASP A 101 -2.77 12.58 -13.45
CA ASP A 101 -2.76 13.49 -14.58
C ASP A 101 -1.52 13.26 -15.50
N LEU A 102 -1.53 13.88 -16.67
CA LEU A 102 -0.46 13.75 -17.67
C LEU A 102 0.89 14.25 -17.13
N ASP A 103 0.92 15.32 -16.36
CA ASP A 103 2.17 15.88 -15.84
C ASP A 103 2.81 14.96 -14.81
N THR A 104 2.01 14.35 -13.94
CA THR A 104 2.47 13.29 -13.03
C THR A 104 2.99 12.08 -13.81
N HIS A 105 2.32 11.69 -14.90
CA HIS A 105 2.81 10.61 -15.76
C HIS A 105 4.16 10.93 -16.42
N ARG A 106 4.33 12.15 -16.93
CA ARG A 106 5.60 12.61 -17.51
C ARG A 106 6.76 12.60 -16.51
N PHE A 107 6.48 12.90 -15.25
CA PHE A 107 7.48 12.76 -14.19
C PHE A 107 8.05 11.34 -14.12
N PHE A 108 7.19 10.32 -14.18
CA PHE A 108 7.64 8.91 -14.19
C PHE A 108 8.36 8.53 -15.49
N GLY A 109 8.07 9.17 -16.61
CA GLY A 109 8.73 8.97 -17.89
C GLY A 109 10.18 9.43 -17.91
N ARG A 110 10.59 10.32 -16.97
CA ARG A 110 11.98 10.82 -16.85
C ARG A 110 12.55 11.37 -18.15
N GLY A 111 11.74 12.13 -18.87
CA GLY A 111 12.10 12.71 -20.17
C GLY A 111 11.82 11.79 -21.38
N VAL A 112 11.24 10.63 -21.18
CA VAL A 112 10.74 9.76 -22.23
C VAL A 112 9.22 9.89 -22.28
N GLU A 113 8.67 10.16 -23.47
CA GLU A 113 7.22 10.12 -23.68
C GLU A 113 6.74 8.67 -23.67
N GLU A 114 5.84 8.36 -22.75
CA GLU A 114 5.24 7.06 -22.58
C GLU A 114 3.71 7.14 -22.78
N PRO A 115 3.04 6.02 -23.15
CA PRO A 115 1.60 6.05 -23.41
C PRO A 115 0.80 6.53 -22.21
N TYR A 116 -0.06 7.53 -22.45
CA TYR A 116 -1.06 8.04 -21.52
C TYR A 116 -2.43 8.02 -22.18
N PHE A 117 -3.46 7.63 -21.45
CA PHE A 117 -4.81 7.44 -21.97
C PHE A 117 -5.78 8.43 -21.32
N PRO A 118 -5.89 9.67 -21.84
CA PRO A 118 -6.69 10.73 -21.21
C PRO A 118 -8.17 10.38 -21.08
N GLU A 119 -8.73 9.63 -22.03
CA GLU A 119 -10.12 9.17 -21.94
C GLU A 119 -10.33 8.14 -20.83
N ALA A 120 -9.32 7.31 -20.55
CA ALA A 120 -9.36 6.38 -19.44
C ALA A 120 -9.30 7.13 -18.10
N GLN A 121 -8.41 8.12 -17.97
CA GLN A 121 -8.34 8.98 -16.78
C GLN A 121 -9.64 9.78 -16.58
N ALA A 122 -10.25 10.32 -17.64
CA ALA A 122 -11.53 10.99 -17.54
C ALA A 122 -12.67 10.06 -17.05
N ARG A 123 -12.61 8.76 -17.41
CA ARG A 123 -13.54 7.76 -16.86
C ARG A 123 -13.27 7.50 -15.38
N VAL A 124 -12.01 7.46 -14.96
CA VAL A 124 -11.63 7.36 -13.55
C VAL A 124 -12.20 8.53 -12.76
N GLU A 125 -12.01 9.78 -13.22
CA GLU A 125 -12.53 10.97 -12.56
C GLU A 125 -14.06 10.92 -12.38
N LYS A 126 -14.80 10.53 -13.42
CA LYS A 126 -16.26 10.35 -13.32
C LYS A 126 -16.66 9.27 -12.31
N ALA A 127 -15.89 8.17 -12.25
CA ALA A 127 -16.12 7.10 -11.28
C ALA A 127 -15.84 7.57 -9.85
N LEU A 128 -14.75 8.33 -9.62
CA LEU A 128 -14.44 8.96 -8.34
C LEU A 128 -15.57 9.86 -7.84
N GLN A 129 -16.15 10.69 -8.73
CA GLN A 129 -17.27 11.56 -8.37
C GLN A 129 -18.53 10.79 -7.96
N LYS A 130 -18.80 9.64 -8.57
CA LYS A 130 -19.95 8.78 -8.26
C LYS A 130 -19.74 7.85 -7.08
N ALA A 131 -18.49 7.54 -6.74
CA ALA A 131 -18.16 6.59 -5.70
C ALA A 131 -18.66 7.01 -4.32
N LYS A 132 -19.00 6.02 -3.49
CA LYS A 132 -19.34 6.21 -2.07
C LYS A 132 -18.09 6.49 -1.23
N ALA A 133 -16.95 5.87 -1.61
CA ALA A 133 -15.65 6.06 -0.97
C ALA A 133 -14.52 5.84 -1.99
N ILE A 134 -13.37 6.43 -1.68
CA ILE A 134 -12.13 6.32 -2.46
C ILE A 134 -11.03 5.86 -1.51
N ILE A 135 -10.53 4.66 -1.70
CA ILE A 135 -9.39 4.09 -0.98
C ILE A 135 -8.14 4.39 -1.79
N VAL A 136 -7.05 4.77 -1.15
CA VAL A 136 -5.74 4.92 -1.77
C VAL A 136 -4.84 3.81 -1.21
N THR A 137 -4.25 2.99 -2.08
CA THR A 137 -3.34 1.93 -1.63
C THR A 137 -2.07 2.51 -1.02
N HIS A 138 -1.53 3.56 -1.64
CA HIS A 138 -0.37 4.29 -1.10
C HIS A 138 -0.23 5.68 -1.76
N GLU A 139 0.64 6.50 -1.20
CA GLU A 139 0.76 7.92 -1.49
C GLU A 139 1.62 8.29 -2.71
N HIS A 140 1.98 7.36 -3.60
CA HIS A 140 2.68 7.69 -4.84
C HIS A 140 1.75 8.30 -5.88
N GLY A 141 2.33 9.10 -6.78
CA GLY A 141 1.59 9.93 -7.72
C GLY A 141 0.71 9.19 -8.71
N ASP A 142 1.05 7.97 -9.07
CA ASP A 142 0.25 7.12 -9.95
C ASP A 142 -0.92 6.41 -9.26
N HIS A 143 -1.01 6.53 -7.92
CA HIS A 143 -2.10 6.00 -7.11
C HIS A 143 -2.99 7.11 -6.52
N VAL A 144 -2.38 8.19 -6.01
CA VAL A 144 -3.11 9.30 -5.36
C VAL A 144 -3.24 10.54 -6.25
N GLY A 145 -2.46 10.63 -7.34
CA GLY A 145 -2.36 11.84 -8.16
C GLY A 145 -3.69 12.26 -8.79
N GLY A 146 -4.47 11.31 -9.29
CA GLY A 146 -5.78 11.59 -9.85
C GLY A 146 -6.80 12.15 -8.83
N LEU A 147 -6.58 11.95 -7.54
CA LEU A 147 -7.34 12.59 -6.48
C LEU A 147 -6.83 14.01 -6.21
N ILE A 148 -5.56 14.15 -5.86
CA ILE A 148 -4.99 15.42 -5.36
C ILE A 148 -4.87 16.46 -6.48
N ARG A 149 -4.51 16.03 -7.68
CA ARG A 149 -4.36 16.88 -8.87
C ARG A 149 -5.65 17.13 -9.63
N SER A 150 -6.74 16.47 -9.22
CA SER A 150 -8.08 16.68 -9.81
C SER A 150 -8.59 18.10 -9.59
N GLY A 151 -9.20 18.69 -10.62
CA GLY A 151 -9.98 19.90 -10.48
C GLY A 151 -11.18 19.77 -9.53
N HIS A 152 -11.54 18.53 -9.16
CA HIS A 152 -12.63 18.18 -8.24
C HIS A 152 -12.13 17.76 -6.85
N PHE A 153 -10.87 17.98 -6.50
CA PHE A 153 -10.31 17.51 -5.23
C PHE A 153 -11.15 17.92 -4.02
N ALA A 154 -11.62 19.16 -3.96
CA ALA A 154 -12.45 19.63 -2.87
C ALA A 154 -13.82 18.88 -2.75
N GLU A 155 -14.37 18.39 -3.85
CA GLU A 155 -15.58 17.56 -3.88
C GLU A 155 -15.27 16.11 -3.47
N LEU A 156 -14.12 15.58 -3.91
CA LEU A 156 -13.70 14.21 -3.68
C LEU A 156 -13.18 13.97 -2.25
N ALA A 157 -12.56 14.97 -1.64
CA ALA A 157 -11.91 14.86 -0.32
C ALA A 157 -12.80 14.23 0.78
N PRO A 158 -14.10 14.57 0.91
CA PRO A 158 -14.96 13.95 1.92
C PRO A 158 -15.19 12.45 1.73
N LYS A 159 -14.91 11.92 0.55
CA LYS A 159 -15.03 10.49 0.21
C LYS A 159 -13.70 9.78 0.23
N ALA A 160 -12.59 10.52 0.22
CA ALA A 160 -11.25 9.98 0.13
C ALA A 160 -10.75 9.53 1.51
N VAL A 161 -10.40 8.27 1.60
CA VAL A 161 -9.94 7.59 2.82
C VAL A 161 -8.45 7.35 2.71
N LEU A 162 -7.68 8.07 3.50
CA LEU A 162 -6.22 7.96 3.57
C LEU A 162 -5.79 7.49 4.97
N THR A 163 -4.70 6.75 5.02
CA THR A 163 -4.06 6.48 6.32
C THR A 163 -3.36 7.73 6.85
N ARG A 164 -3.16 7.81 8.17
CA ARG A 164 -2.36 8.88 8.78
C ARG A 164 -0.98 8.97 8.13
N ALA A 165 -0.31 7.84 7.91
CA ALA A 165 1.00 7.79 7.31
C ALA A 165 1.01 8.31 5.85
N GLN A 166 -0.02 8.00 5.04
CA GLN A 166 -0.17 8.58 3.69
C GLN A 166 -0.24 10.11 3.75
N LEU A 167 -1.09 10.65 4.60
CA LEU A 167 -1.23 12.09 4.75
C LEU A 167 0.07 12.73 5.23
N ASP A 168 0.73 12.15 6.22
CA ASP A 168 1.99 12.66 6.77
C ASP A 168 3.10 12.70 5.70
N THR A 169 3.19 11.66 4.85
CA THR A 169 4.13 11.64 3.71
C THR A 169 3.77 12.72 2.68
N LEU A 170 2.51 12.84 2.29
CA LEU A 170 2.06 13.86 1.33
C LEU A 170 2.33 15.29 1.81
N LEU A 171 2.23 15.54 3.11
CA LEU A 171 2.48 16.87 3.68
C LEU A 171 3.97 17.21 3.83
N ASN A 172 4.80 16.22 4.18
CA ASN A 172 6.19 16.45 4.62
C ASN A 172 7.24 15.99 3.61
N ALA A 173 6.96 14.94 2.82
CA ALA A 173 7.89 14.35 1.86
C ALA A 173 7.16 13.78 0.63
N PRO A 174 6.32 14.56 -0.07
CA PRO A 174 5.60 14.08 -1.25
C PRO A 174 6.60 13.65 -2.34
N GLN A 175 6.22 12.65 -3.13
CA GLN A 175 7.04 12.13 -4.22
C GLN A 175 7.38 13.21 -5.26
N ILE A 176 6.44 14.11 -5.51
CA ILE A 176 6.60 15.38 -6.25
C ILE A 176 5.89 16.50 -5.47
N PRO A 177 6.39 17.74 -5.54
CA PRO A 177 5.82 18.86 -4.77
C PRO A 177 4.31 19.08 -5.01
N GLU A 178 3.86 18.85 -6.23
CA GLU A 178 2.48 19.05 -6.67
C GLU A 178 1.48 18.05 -6.03
N LEU A 179 1.96 16.99 -5.39
CA LEU A 179 1.15 16.05 -4.62
C LEU A 179 0.90 16.51 -3.18
N LYS A 180 1.49 17.64 -2.76
CA LYS A 180 1.21 18.19 -1.45
C LYS A 180 -0.17 18.85 -1.43
N PRO A 181 -1.16 18.28 -0.70
CA PRO A 181 -2.48 18.85 -0.66
C PRO A 181 -2.51 20.15 0.15
N THR A 182 -3.45 21.03 -0.18
CA THR A 182 -3.66 22.29 0.56
C THR A 182 -4.36 22.03 1.90
N THR A 183 -4.07 22.86 2.91
CA THR A 183 -4.54 22.65 4.28
C THR A 183 -6.06 22.69 4.42
N ASP A 184 -6.75 23.52 3.65
CA ASP A 184 -8.20 23.66 3.65
C ASP A 184 -8.92 22.40 3.16
N VAL A 185 -8.32 21.68 2.20
CA VAL A 185 -8.90 20.44 1.68
C VAL A 185 -8.52 19.23 2.55
N THR A 186 -7.31 19.21 3.15
CA THR A 186 -6.88 18.09 4.01
C THR A 186 -7.81 17.89 5.21
N SER A 187 -8.40 18.95 5.76
CA SER A 187 -9.36 18.86 6.87
C SER A 187 -10.65 18.11 6.51
N ARG A 188 -10.92 17.91 5.21
CA ARG A 188 -12.11 17.21 4.69
C ARG A 188 -11.85 15.74 4.36
N LEU A 189 -10.58 15.31 4.30
CA LEU A 189 -10.21 13.92 4.07
C LEU A 189 -10.66 13.03 5.23
N GLN A 190 -11.04 11.81 4.94
CA GLN A 190 -11.32 10.78 5.92
C GLN A 190 -9.98 10.11 6.33
N ILE A 191 -9.40 10.57 7.43
CA ILE A 191 -8.12 10.02 7.90
C ILE A 191 -8.39 8.87 8.85
N ILE A 192 -7.88 7.70 8.48
CA ILE A 192 -7.96 6.47 9.26
C ILE A 192 -6.58 6.13 9.84
N ASP A 193 -6.60 5.44 10.98
CA ASP A 193 -5.45 4.76 11.53
C ASP A 193 -5.90 3.42 12.09
N TYR A 194 -5.16 2.37 11.83
CA TYR A 194 -5.48 1.03 12.29
C TYR A 194 -4.20 0.22 12.43
N ASN A 195 -4.25 -0.84 13.22
CA ASN A 195 -3.05 -1.61 13.53
C ASN A 195 -2.65 -2.55 12.39
N ARG A 196 -3.37 -3.65 12.15
CA ARG A 196 -3.09 -4.65 11.10
C ARG A 196 -4.16 -4.67 10.03
N TYR A 197 -5.42 -4.71 10.44
CA TYR A 197 -6.58 -4.83 9.55
C TYR A 197 -7.67 -3.85 9.93
N MET A 198 -8.45 -3.45 8.94
CA MET A 198 -9.66 -2.66 9.11
C MET A 198 -10.77 -3.20 8.22
N ALA A 199 -11.87 -3.65 8.79
CA ALA A 199 -13.10 -3.90 8.02
C ALA A 199 -13.58 -2.56 7.46
N PHE A 200 -13.71 -2.47 6.12
CA PHE A 200 -13.99 -1.19 5.45
C PHE A 200 -15.43 -1.12 4.94
N ALA A 201 -15.89 -2.16 4.28
CA ALA A 201 -17.24 -2.31 3.75
C ALA A 201 -17.61 -3.81 3.74
N PRO A 202 -18.87 -4.19 3.51
CA PRO A 202 -19.22 -5.59 3.42
C PRO A 202 -18.32 -6.35 2.43
N GLY A 203 -17.57 -7.34 2.92
CA GLY A 203 -16.64 -8.11 2.09
C GLY A 203 -15.33 -7.41 1.74
N THR A 204 -15.05 -6.20 2.25
CA THR A 204 -13.80 -5.46 1.94
C THR A 204 -13.01 -5.15 3.20
N VAL A 205 -11.72 -5.45 3.19
CA VAL A 205 -10.79 -5.26 4.31
C VAL A 205 -9.52 -4.55 3.82
N LEU A 206 -9.07 -3.56 4.59
CA LEU A 206 -7.76 -2.93 4.41
C LEU A 206 -6.74 -3.69 5.26
N ILE A 207 -5.58 -3.96 4.69
CA ILE A 207 -4.46 -4.67 5.33
C ILE A 207 -3.25 -3.74 5.31
N LYS A 208 -2.74 -3.37 6.48
CA LYS A 208 -1.56 -2.51 6.58
C LYS A 208 -0.32 -3.23 6.04
N ALA A 209 0.37 -2.64 5.07
CA ALA A 209 1.52 -3.22 4.38
C ALA A 209 2.58 -2.13 4.09
N PRO A 210 3.30 -1.62 5.12
CA PRO A 210 4.12 -0.41 5.02
C PRO A 210 5.50 -0.63 4.39
N GLY A 211 5.71 -1.72 3.67
CA GLY A 211 7.00 -2.04 3.07
C GLY A 211 7.36 -1.17 1.87
N HIS A 212 6.40 -0.87 0.99
CA HIS A 212 6.65 -0.04 -0.20
C HIS A 212 6.73 1.45 0.15
N THR A 213 5.75 1.95 0.89
CA THR A 213 5.74 3.29 1.51
C THR A 213 5.20 3.18 2.93
N PRO A 214 5.44 4.17 3.81
CA PRO A 214 4.90 4.15 5.17
C PRO A 214 3.37 4.03 5.23
N GLY A 215 2.68 4.55 4.21
CA GLY A 215 1.22 4.55 4.12
C GLY A 215 0.63 3.37 3.34
N SER A 216 1.44 2.44 2.83
CA SER A 216 0.98 1.34 1.99
C SER A 216 0.01 0.41 2.71
N GLN A 217 -1.01 0.00 1.97
CA GLN A 217 -2.01 -0.97 2.37
C GLN A 217 -2.46 -1.81 1.18
N MET A 218 -2.80 -3.08 1.43
CA MET A 218 -3.47 -3.95 0.47
C MET A 218 -4.99 -3.88 0.69
N VAL A 219 -5.76 -4.21 -0.34
CA VAL A 219 -7.22 -4.26 -0.25
C VAL A 219 -7.70 -5.67 -0.57
N TYR A 220 -8.24 -6.36 0.43
CA TYR A 220 -8.87 -7.66 0.26
C TYR A 220 -10.35 -7.49 -0.03
N VAL A 221 -10.86 -8.25 -0.99
CA VAL A 221 -12.26 -8.24 -1.41
C VAL A 221 -12.78 -9.66 -1.55
N THR A 222 -13.86 -10.00 -0.82
CA THR A 222 -14.60 -11.25 -1.05
C THR A 222 -15.92 -10.93 -1.75
N LEU A 223 -16.10 -11.48 -2.93
CA LEU A 223 -17.29 -11.25 -3.77
C LEU A 223 -18.50 -12.02 -3.27
N GLN A 224 -19.70 -11.64 -3.73
CA GLN A 224 -20.94 -12.36 -3.50
C GLN A 224 -20.88 -13.81 -4.05
N SER A 225 -20.12 -14.04 -5.11
CA SER A 225 -19.86 -15.37 -5.68
C SER A 225 -18.99 -16.28 -4.80
N GLY A 226 -18.40 -15.74 -3.74
CA GLY A 226 -17.41 -16.42 -2.89
C GLY A 226 -15.98 -16.34 -3.42
N LYS A 227 -15.72 -15.82 -4.62
CA LYS A 227 -14.35 -15.54 -5.11
C LYS A 227 -13.71 -14.44 -4.29
N GLU A 228 -12.40 -14.53 -4.14
CA GLU A 228 -11.60 -13.59 -3.35
C GLU A 228 -10.55 -12.91 -4.23
N LEU A 229 -10.34 -11.60 -4.00
CA LEU A 229 -9.28 -10.83 -4.64
C LEU A 229 -8.46 -10.12 -3.56
N LEU A 230 -7.15 -10.02 -3.79
CA LEU A 230 -6.24 -9.23 -2.98
C LEU A 230 -5.51 -8.25 -3.89
N LEU A 231 -5.91 -6.98 -3.86
CA LEU A 231 -5.23 -5.90 -4.55
C LEU A 231 -3.98 -5.57 -3.73
N ALA A 232 -2.82 -6.02 -4.19
CA ALA A 232 -1.58 -6.00 -3.43
C ALA A 232 -0.86 -4.64 -3.46
N GLY A 233 -1.39 -3.66 -4.21
CA GLY A 233 -0.70 -2.39 -4.44
C GLY A 233 0.69 -2.63 -5.04
N ASP A 234 1.69 -1.93 -4.50
CA ASP A 234 3.06 -1.95 -4.99
C ASP A 234 4.01 -2.82 -4.16
N VAL A 235 3.49 -3.75 -3.38
CA VAL A 235 4.33 -4.79 -2.76
C VAL A 235 5.11 -5.55 -3.84
N ALA A 236 4.48 -5.79 -4.97
CA ALA A 236 5.12 -6.32 -6.18
C ALA A 236 4.69 -5.51 -7.40
N TRP A 237 5.55 -5.45 -8.44
CA TRP A 237 5.22 -4.83 -9.72
C TRP A 237 4.94 -5.84 -10.85
N HIS A 238 5.17 -7.12 -10.58
CA HIS A 238 4.94 -8.23 -11.51
C HIS A 238 4.61 -9.50 -10.72
N MET A 239 3.71 -10.33 -11.23
CA MET A 239 3.30 -11.57 -10.54
C MET A 239 4.44 -12.57 -10.39
N ASP A 240 5.45 -12.54 -11.27
CA ASP A 240 6.64 -13.35 -11.10
C ASP A 240 7.46 -12.98 -9.85
N ALA A 241 7.40 -11.73 -9.37
CA ALA A 241 8.00 -11.35 -8.09
C ALA A 241 7.37 -12.16 -6.95
N VAL A 242 6.05 -12.29 -6.96
CA VAL A 242 5.31 -13.09 -5.99
C VAL A 242 5.63 -14.58 -6.16
N ARG A 243 5.52 -15.13 -7.38
CA ARG A 243 5.75 -16.56 -7.65
C ARG A 243 7.15 -17.03 -7.32
N LEU A 244 8.15 -16.22 -7.67
CA LEU A 244 9.57 -16.53 -7.45
C LEU A 244 10.08 -16.07 -6.10
N ASN A 245 9.27 -15.35 -5.33
CA ASN A 245 9.63 -14.72 -4.07
C ASN A 245 10.89 -13.84 -4.21
N ARG A 246 10.88 -12.95 -5.20
CA ARG A 246 12.01 -12.06 -5.52
C ARG A 246 11.55 -10.61 -5.49
N PRO A 247 12.22 -9.75 -4.71
CA PRO A 247 11.84 -8.33 -4.60
C PRO A 247 12.11 -7.58 -5.92
N LYS A 248 11.59 -6.38 -5.98
CA LYS A 248 11.97 -5.37 -6.97
C LYS A 248 13.45 -5.04 -6.87
N ASP A 249 14.08 -4.63 -7.97
CA ASP A 249 15.50 -4.24 -8.04
C ASP A 249 15.71 -2.98 -8.89
N ALA A 250 14.84 -2.01 -8.72
CA ALA A 250 14.92 -0.74 -9.44
C ALA A 250 15.80 0.25 -8.66
N PRO A 251 16.79 0.91 -9.32
CA PRO A 251 17.79 1.73 -8.61
C PRO A 251 17.23 3.00 -7.94
N TRP A 252 15.99 3.33 -8.24
CA TRP A 252 15.31 4.52 -7.69
C TRP A 252 14.41 4.22 -6.48
N ILE A 253 14.18 2.95 -6.13
CA ILE A 253 13.39 2.56 -4.97
C ILE A 253 14.28 2.49 -3.71
N LYS A 254 13.69 2.87 -2.56
CA LYS A 254 14.31 2.74 -1.25
C LYS A 254 13.27 2.17 -0.30
N GLU A 255 13.23 0.86 -0.20
CA GLU A 255 12.26 0.12 0.60
C GLU A 255 12.93 -0.58 1.77
N PRO A 256 12.31 -0.65 2.96
CA PRO A 256 12.80 -1.44 4.08
C PRO A 256 12.82 -2.93 3.72
N ALA A 257 13.99 -3.51 3.55
CA ALA A 257 14.14 -4.88 3.04
C ALA A 257 13.40 -5.93 3.88
N GLU A 258 13.41 -5.80 5.21
CA GLU A 258 12.73 -6.73 6.12
C GLU A 258 11.22 -6.72 5.93
N LEU A 259 10.60 -5.54 5.86
CA LEU A 259 9.15 -5.39 5.63
C LEU A 259 8.76 -5.92 4.26
N MET A 260 9.48 -5.52 3.21
CA MET A 260 9.21 -5.97 1.84
C MET A 260 9.35 -7.48 1.71
N THR A 261 10.36 -8.08 2.37
CA THR A 261 10.54 -9.53 2.38
C THR A 261 9.36 -10.22 3.05
N ALA A 262 8.94 -9.76 4.23
CA ALA A 262 7.83 -10.35 4.95
C ALA A 262 6.49 -10.25 4.19
N GLU A 263 6.21 -9.09 3.57
CA GLU A 263 5.01 -8.88 2.75
C GLU A 263 5.02 -9.78 1.50
N LEU A 264 6.16 -9.88 0.83
CA LEU A 264 6.31 -10.71 -0.36
C LEU A 264 6.26 -12.21 -0.02
N ASP A 265 6.86 -12.65 1.08
CA ASP A 265 6.79 -14.03 1.59
C ASP A 265 5.33 -14.44 1.84
N TRP A 266 4.54 -13.54 2.44
CA TRP A 266 3.11 -13.79 2.66
C TRP A 266 2.35 -13.94 1.35
N LEU A 267 2.53 -13.03 0.38
CA LEU A 267 1.91 -13.13 -0.95
C LEU A 267 2.34 -14.41 -1.68
N ASN A 268 3.63 -14.78 -1.61
CA ASN A 268 4.15 -16.01 -2.18
C ASN A 268 3.50 -17.26 -1.55
N GLY A 269 3.36 -17.27 -0.23
CA GLY A 269 2.63 -18.34 0.50
C GLY A 269 1.20 -18.46 0.00
N LEU A 270 0.44 -17.36 -0.05
CA LEU A 270 -0.94 -17.33 -0.53
C LEU A 270 -1.06 -17.81 -1.98
N SER A 271 -0.15 -17.38 -2.86
CA SER A 271 -0.16 -17.77 -4.28
C SER A 271 -0.03 -19.29 -4.50
N ARG A 272 0.50 -20.01 -3.52
CA ARG A 272 0.68 -21.48 -3.57
C ARG A 272 -0.40 -22.26 -2.85
N SER A 273 -1.03 -21.66 -1.84
CA SER A 273 -1.98 -22.38 -0.97
C SER A 273 -3.43 -22.04 -1.25
N GLU A 274 -3.74 -20.88 -1.82
CA GLU A 274 -5.10 -20.34 -1.90
C GLU A 274 -5.63 -20.34 -3.34
N ASN A 275 -6.33 -21.42 -3.73
CA ASN A 275 -6.87 -21.56 -5.09
C ASN A 275 -8.04 -20.62 -5.41
N ASN A 276 -8.75 -20.12 -4.40
CA ASN A 276 -9.91 -19.24 -4.55
C ASN A 276 -9.55 -17.75 -4.47
N LEU A 277 -8.28 -17.42 -4.15
CA LEU A 277 -7.78 -16.06 -4.01
C LEU A 277 -6.98 -15.64 -5.25
N SER A 278 -7.40 -14.57 -5.88
CA SER A 278 -6.66 -13.92 -6.97
C SER A 278 -5.85 -12.74 -6.42
N ILE A 279 -4.53 -12.83 -6.41
CA ILE A 279 -3.63 -11.71 -6.08
C ILE A 279 -3.54 -10.82 -7.30
N VAL A 280 -3.86 -9.54 -7.16
CA VAL A 280 -3.87 -8.54 -8.23
C VAL A 280 -2.71 -7.58 -8.02
N ILE A 281 -1.82 -7.49 -8.99
CA ILE A 281 -0.64 -6.63 -8.99
C ILE A 281 -0.93 -5.37 -9.81
N SER A 282 -0.71 -4.19 -9.23
CA SER A 282 -1.12 -2.91 -9.83
C SER A 282 -0.45 -2.62 -11.18
N HIS A 283 0.80 -3.06 -11.36
CA HIS A 283 1.61 -2.69 -12.52
C HIS A 283 1.83 -3.82 -13.52
N ASP A 284 1.26 -5.01 -13.30
CA ASP A 284 1.44 -6.17 -14.20
C ASP A 284 0.42 -6.14 -15.35
N GLU A 285 0.83 -5.64 -16.51
CA GLU A 285 -0.02 -5.59 -17.70
C GLU A 285 -0.36 -6.98 -18.25
N GLU A 286 0.55 -7.94 -18.14
CA GLU A 286 0.31 -9.32 -18.59
C GLU A 286 -0.77 -9.97 -17.74
N GLN A 287 -0.67 -9.82 -16.41
CA GLN A 287 -1.68 -10.32 -15.47
C GLN A 287 -3.03 -9.60 -15.65
N ARG A 288 -3.01 -8.26 -15.79
CA ARG A 288 -4.24 -7.48 -15.99
C ARG A 288 -5.05 -7.99 -17.19
N ARG A 289 -4.39 -8.20 -18.33
CA ARG A 289 -5.04 -8.74 -19.52
C ARG A 289 -5.59 -10.14 -19.29
N ALA A 290 -4.77 -11.03 -18.74
CA ALA A 290 -5.20 -12.39 -18.44
C ALA A 290 -6.40 -12.42 -17.47
N TYR A 291 -6.42 -11.56 -16.46
CA TYR A 291 -7.51 -11.51 -15.49
C TYR A 291 -8.81 -10.94 -16.09
N ILE A 292 -8.72 -10.02 -17.05
CA ILE A 292 -9.91 -9.57 -17.79
C ILE A 292 -10.44 -10.71 -18.68
N GLU A 293 -9.58 -11.36 -19.45
CA GLU A 293 -9.97 -12.50 -20.31
C GLU A 293 -10.60 -13.66 -19.55
N GLN A 294 -10.10 -13.92 -18.32
CA GLN A 294 -10.63 -14.97 -17.43
C GLN A 294 -11.87 -14.54 -16.63
N GLY A 295 -12.30 -13.29 -16.73
CA GLY A 295 -13.41 -12.75 -15.95
C GLY A 295 -13.13 -12.66 -14.44
N VAL A 296 -11.86 -12.58 -14.04
CA VAL A 296 -11.44 -12.28 -12.67
C VAL A 296 -11.62 -10.80 -12.38
N LEU A 297 -11.27 -9.93 -13.34
CA LEU A 297 -11.49 -8.49 -13.31
C LEU A 297 -12.42 -8.09 -14.46
N GLY A 298 -13.32 -7.15 -14.20
CA GLY A 298 -14.09 -6.49 -15.26
C GLY A 298 -13.26 -5.43 -15.98
N ASP A 299 -13.47 -5.25 -17.29
CA ASP A 299 -12.81 -4.23 -18.10
C ASP A 299 -13.63 -2.93 -18.10
N GLY A 300 -13.02 -1.84 -17.64
CA GLY A 300 -13.65 -0.52 -17.59
C GLY A 300 -14.56 -0.30 -16.37
N PHE A 301 -14.97 0.96 -16.16
CA PHE A 301 -15.79 1.39 -15.03
C PHE A 301 -17.24 1.68 -15.44
N GLU A 302 -18.17 1.57 -14.46
CA GLU A 302 -19.60 1.87 -14.58
C GLU A 302 -19.94 3.32 -14.25
#